data_1f59ecd741b5a490a6e7cfa2c1acdd58
#
_entry.id   1f59ecd741b5a490a6e7cfa2c1acdd58
#
_cell.length_a   1.000
_cell.length_b   1.000
_cell.length_c   1.000
_cell.angle_alpha   90.00
_cell.angle_beta   90.00
_cell.angle_gamma   90.00
#
_symmetry.space_group_name_H-M   'P 1'
#
loop_
_entity.id
_entity.type
_entity.pdbx_description
1 polymer ?
#
loop_
_entity_poly.entity_id
_entity_poly.type
_entity_poly.pdbx_seq_one_letter_code
_entity_poly.pdbx_strand_id
1 'polypeptide(L)'
;MKKEIKKNKYIIPCAIELVLALFFIILILLPDREYSVDISGSRYSESSDTAAFSRNNSEMYRYVTEPVPLPMGRYFLKVNYECAETSTIIYVYNGAKVIQSISLTAENNIQSLETWFSRLSNPVSCTFLSNNAAPVKIDNIVFRRTDYIYYMGLITVILLFTITCFAGLIDSGRICPTKEETATALLLVGMIIISCIPLYNDVIYLGHDSRFHLDRIEGIKEGLLSGQFPVSIYPLINSGYGYATPLFYGDAFLYIPAVMRLMGFTLQFSFKAFIFMINAFSVIAFYFCVKKITCNRKYGLLGAFLFIFSTYHFSDTYGRASIGEITAWGFFSLIVVGLWNIYTMDVDDKRYSHQWIVPMIGYTGVIESHIISTELVAM
;
A
#
# COMPACT_ATOMS: atom_id res chain seq x y z
N MET A 1 -39.48 -20.65 20.86
CA MET A 1 -38.81 -19.61 21.66
C MET A 1 -37.27 -19.70 21.69
N LYS A 2 -36.65 -20.83 22.03
CA LYS A 2 -35.16 -20.93 22.01
C LYS A 2 -34.49 -20.76 20.61
N LYS A 3 -35.18 -21.09 19.50
CA LYS A 3 -34.69 -20.91 18.14
C LYS A 3 -34.74 -19.46 17.65
N GLU A 4 -35.72 -18.67 18.10
CA GLU A 4 -35.83 -17.25 17.73
C GLU A 4 -34.84 -16.38 18.48
N ILE A 5 -34.54 -16.69 19.76
CA ILE A 5 -33.54 -15.97 20.56
C ILE A 5 -32.14 -16.15 19.96
N LYS A 6 -31.82 -17.33 19.38
CA LYS A 6 -30.55 -17.55 18.67
C LYS A 6 -30.40 -16.73 17.39
N LYS A 7 -31.50 -16.45 16.67
CA LYS A 7 -31.47 -15.65 15.42
C LYS A 7 -31.14 -14.19 15.67
N ASN A 8 -31.47 -13.63 16.82
CA ASN A 8 -31.24 -12.21 17.14
C ASN A 8 -29.86 -11.89 17.70
N LYS A 9 -29.05 -12.89 18.08
CA LYS A 9 -27.76 -12.69 18.75
C LYS A 9 -26.76 -11.89 17.90
N TYR A 10 -26.77 -12.03 16.57
CA TYR A 10 -25.85 -11.39 15.65
C TYR A 10 -26.43 -10.14 14.97
N ILE A 11 -27.77 -9.91 15.06
CA ILE A 11 -28.41 -8.74 14.43
C ILE A 11 -27.92 -7.44 15.05
N ILE A 12 -27.83 -7.40 16.38
CA ILE A 12 -27.37 -6.18 17.10
C ILE A 12 -25.91 -5.86 16.80
N PRO A 13 -24.94 -6.80 16.91
CA PRO A 13 -23.56 -6.55 16.48
C PRO A 13 -23.46 -6.09 15.02
N CYS A 14 -24.12 -6.77 14.09
CA CYS A 14 -24.11 -6.36 12.67
C CYS A 14 -24.67 -4.95 12.45
N ALA A 15 -25.74 -4.59 13.16
CA ALA A 15 -26.32 -3.25 13.07
C ALA A 15 -25.34 -2.18 13.61
N ILE A 16 -24.66 -2.44 14.72
CA ILE A 16 -23.64 -1.55 15.28
C ILE A 16 -22.47 -1.38 14.31
N GLU A 17 -21.98 -2.48 13.73
CA GLU A 17 -20.88 -2.47 12.77
C GLU A 17 -21.24 -1.69 11.50
N LEU A 18 -22.49 -1.82 11.00
CA LEU A 18 -22.98 -1.03 9.87
C LEU A 18 -23.04 0.48 10.19
N VAL A 19 -23.51 0.83 11.40
CA VAL A 19 -23.53 2.25 11.85
C VAL A 19 -22.12 2.81 11.96
N LEU A 20 -21.19 2.03 12.52
CA LEU A 20 -19.77 2.42 12.59
C LEU A 20 -19.12 2.55 11.19
N ALA A 21 -19.44 1.65 10.26
CA ALA A 21 -18.97 1.76 8.88
C ALA A 21 -19.48 3.04 8.23
N LEU A 22 -20.77 3.35 8.38
CA LEU A 22 -21.35 4.59 7.88
C LEU A 22 -20.71 5.83 8.52
N PHE A 23 -20.43 5.79 9.83
CA PHE A 23 -19.72 6.86 10.52
C PHE A 23 -18.33 7.10 9.92
N PHE A 24 -17.52 6.06 9.66
CA PHE A 24 -16.22 6.23 9.03
C PHE A 24 -16.34 6.72 7.59
N ILE A 25 -17.33 6.24 6.82
CA ILE A 25 -17.57 6.74 5.46
C ILE A 25 -17.89 8.24 5.48
N ILE A 26 -18.75 8.69 6.41
CA ILE A 26 -19.05 10.13 6.56
C ILE A 26 -17.78 10.91 6.88
N LEU A 27 -16.91 10.40 7.79
CA LEU A 27 -15.66 11.08 8.12
C LEU A 27 -14.70 11.17 6.92
N ILE A 28 -14.67 10.15 6.05
CA ILE A 28 -13.87 10.12 4.82
C ILE A 28 -14.40 11.14 3.79
N LEU A 29 -15.73 11.29 3.72
CA LEU A 29 -16.37 12.22 2.77
C LEU A 29 -16.36 13.68 3.24
N LEU A 30 -15.95 13.96 4.48
CA LEU A 30 -15.77 15.35 4.94
C LEU A 30 -14.58 15.97 4.19
N PRO A 31 -14.68 17.28 3.81
CA PRO A 31 -13.62 17.93 3.06
C PRO A 31 -12.31 17.89 3.84
N ASP A 32 -11.23 17.66 3.10
CA ASP A 32 -9.86 17.66 3.61
C ASP A 32 -9.59 18.95 4.41
N ARG A 33 -9.10 18.82 5.61
CA ARG A 33 -8.65 19.97 6.42
C ARG A 33 -7.21 20.26 6.05
N GLU A 34 -7.03 21.26 5.21
CA GLU A 34 -5.74 21.81 4.87
C GLU A 34 -5.43 22.99 5.80
N TYR A 35 -4.21 23.00 6.33
CA TYR A 35 -3.67 24.10 7.11
C TYR A 35 -2.53 24.70 6.30
N SER A 36 -2.75 25.84 5.68
CA SER A 36 -1.71 26.56 4.96
C SER A 36 -1.04 27.57 5.88
N VAL A 37 0.29 27.61 5.81
CA VAL A 37 1.09 28.68 6.41
C VAL A 37 1.53 29.55 5.26
N ASP A 38 0.97 30.74 5.17
CA ASP A 38 1.40 31.75 4.22
C ASP A 38 2.71 32.36 4.72
N ILE A 39 3.80 32.13 4.00
CA ILE A 39 5.14 32.65 4.31
C ILE A 39 5.44 33.90 3.47
N SER A 40 4.59 34.21 2.49
CA SER A 40 4.79 35.35 1.58
C SER A 40 4.91 36.72 2.28
N GLY A 41 4.42 36.82 3.52
CA GLY A 41 4.55 37.99 4.38
C GLY A 41 5.68 37.94 5.39
N SER A 42 6.32 36.81 5.61
CA SER A 42 7.41 36.69 6.57
C SER A 42 8.72 37.14 5.91
N ARG A 43 9.12 38.33 6.26
CA ARG A 43 10.31 39.02 5.80
C ARG A 43 11.56 38.16 5.84
N TYR A 44 12.11 37.84 4.67
CA TYR A 44 13.57 37.85 4.52
C TYR A 44 13.97 39.32 4.77
N SER A 45 14.02 39.75 6.02
CA SER A 45 14.68 41.02 6.31
C SER A 45 16.18 40.74 6.23
N GLU A 46 16.83 41.44 5.34
CA GLU A 46 18.30 41.59 5.28
C GLU A 46 18.89 42.15 6.57
N SER A 47 18.11 42.33 7.61
CA SER A 47 18.54 42.95 8.87
C SER A 47 18.26 42.02 10.05
N SER A 48 19.33 41.55 10.62
CA SER A 48 19.58 41.32 12.07
C SER A 48 19.03 40.13 12.83
N ASP A 49 18.17 39.26 12.33
CA ASP A 49 17.75 38.07 13.07
C ASP A 49 18.26 36.73 12.47
N THR A 50 19.25 36.77 11.64
CA THR A 50 20.05 35.64 11.29
C THR A 50 20.89 35.24 12.50
N ALA A 51 20.42 34.29 13.29
CA ALA A 51 21.29 33.57 14.18
C ALA A 51 22.22 32.72 13.26
N ALA A 52 23.32 33.36 12.85
CA ALA A 52 24.40 32.71 12.15
C ALA A 52 24.96 31.63 13.05
N PHE A 53 24.68 30.37 12.74
CA PHE A 53 25.36 29.24 13.34
C PHE A 53 26.67 29.03 12.58
N SER A 54 27.69 29.73 13.03
CA SER A 54 29.07 29.47 12.57
C SER A 54 29.54 28.18 13.19
N ARG A 55 29.59 27.12 12.41
CA ARG A 55 30.39 25.94 12.67
C ARG A 55 31.35 25.75 11.51
N ASN A 56 32.61 26.04 11.72
CA ASN A 56 33.72 25.87 10.75
C ASN A 56 33.54 26.69 9.45
N ASN A 57 33.58 28.01 9.53
CA ASN A 57 33.70 28.95 8.39
C ASN A 57 32.66 28.83 7.26
N SER A 58 31.53 28.19 7.46
CA SER A 58 30.38 28.20 6.55
C SER A 58 29.21 28.89 7.21
N GLU A 59 28.72 29.98 6.62
CA GLU A 59 27.51 30.66 7.05
C GLU A 59 26.30 29.80 6.72
N MET A 60 25.51 29.40 7.75
CA MET A 60 24.25 28.70 7.59
C MET A 60 23.11 29.67 7.80
N TYR A 61 22.25 29.79 6.81
CA TYR A 61 21.01 30.58 6.92
C TYR A 61 19.91 29.73 7.55
N ARG A 62 19.31 30.27 8.61
CA ARG A 62 18.22 29.59 9.34
C ARG A 62 16.95 30.43 9.28
N TYR A 63 15.87 29.80 8.86
CA TYR A 63 14.52 30.36 8.95
C TYR A 63 13.62 29.42 9.76
N VAL A 64 12.81 29.96 10.67
CA VAL A 64 11.86 29.18 11.50
C VAL A 64 10.47 29.73 11.29
N THR A 65 9.52 28.86 10.94
CA THR A 65 8.10 29.24 10.85
C THR A 65 7.50 29.44 12.23
N GLU A 66 6.46 30.24 12.29
CA GLU A 66 5.61 30.28 13.48
C GLU A 66 5.02 28.89 13.78
N PRO A 67 4.84 28.54 15.06
CA PRO A 67 4.27 27.28 15.46
C PRO A 67 2.81 27.13 14.99
N VAL A 68 2.50 26.09 14.24
CA VAL A 68 1.16 25.80 13.74
C VAL A 68 0.43 24.85 14.71
N PRO A 69 -0.73 25.24 15.25
CA PRO A 69 -1.52 24.39 16.15
C PRO A 69 -2.31 23.33 15.35
N LEU A 70 -1.64 22.23 14.97
CA LEU A 70 -2.30 21.13 14.26
C LEU A 70 -2.99 20.18 15.25
N PRO A 71 -4.21 19.69 15.00
CA PRO A 71 -4.81 18.59 15.76
C PRO A 71 -3.97 17.33 15.74
N MET A 72 -4.18 16.42 16.69
CA MET A 72 -3.51 15.10 16.65
C MET A 72 -3.87 14.38 15.36
N GLY A 73 -2.86 13.79 14.71
CA GLY A 73 -3.07 13.06 13.46
C GLY A 73 -1.79 12.86 12.68
N ARG A 74 -1.94 12.27 11.54
CA ARG A 74 -0.88 12.12 10.54
C ARG A 74 -1.11 13.14 9.44
N TYR A 75 -0.03 13.77 9.03
CA TYR A 75 -0.08 14.88 8.07
C TYR A 75 0.85 14.64 6.92
N PHE A 76 0.43 15.06 5.73
CA PHE A 76 1.29 15.41 4.62
C PHE A 76 1.77 16.84 4.79
N LEU A 77 3.06 17.01 4.63
CA LEU A 77 3.67 18.32 4.45
C LEU A 77 3.98 18.50 2.96
N LYS A 78 3.38 19.50 2.35
CA LYS A 78 3.71 19.93 1.00
C LYS A 78 4.37 21.30 1.09
N VAL A 79 5.56 21.40 0.52
CA VAL A 79 6.32 22.66 0.45
C VAL A 79 6.49 23.01 -1.02
N ASN A 80 6.00 24.17 -1.42
CA ASN A 80 6.26 24.73 -2.74
C ASN A 80 7.40 25.73 -2.60
N TYR A 81 8.45 25.57 -3.39
CA TYR A 81 9.65 26.40 -3.31
C TYR A 81 10.31 26.60 -4.67
N GLU A 82 11.00 27.71 -4.82
CA GLU A 82 11.89 28.00 -5.93
C GLU A 82 13.34 27.93 -5.43
N CYS A 83 14.16 27.06 -6.01
CA CYS A 83 15.56 26.92 -5.63
C CYS A 83 16.42 26.82 -6.91
N ALA A 84 17.40 27.73 -7.04
CA ALA A 84 18.28 27.77 -8.22
C ALA A 84 19.45 26.80 -8.11
N GLU A 85 20.05 26.66 -6.95
CA GLU A 85 21.21 25.79 -6.69
C GLU A 85 21.33 25.58 -5.19
N THR A 86 21.03 24.42 -4.59
CA THR A 86 21.62 24.11 -3.27
C THR A 86 20.91 23.01 -2.48
N SER A 87 21.62 22.49 -1.51
CA SER A 87 21.07 21.62 -0.46
C SER A 87 20.48 22.44 0.69
N THR A 88 19.20 22.74 0.63
CA THR A 88 18.46 23.24 1.80
C THR A 88 17.83 22.07 2.52
N ILE A 89 17.95 22.03 3.84
CA ILE A 89 17.35 21.00 4.67
C ILE A 89 16.19 21.62 5.45
N ILE A 90 15.03 20.99 5.37
CA ILE A 90 13.87 21.33 6.19
C ILE A 90 13.82 20.36 7.36
N TYR A 91 13.76 20.88 8.57
CA TYR A 91 13.48 20.13 9.79
C TYR A 91 12.08 20.44 10.26
N VAL A 92 11.25 19.42 10.44
CA VAL A 92 9.92 19.53 11.03
C VAL A 92 10.05 19.21 12.52
N TYR A 93 9.68 20.17 13.36
CA TYR A 93 9.73 20.04 14.80
C TYR A 93 8.33 19.83 15.38
N ASN A 94 8.23 18.95 16.36
CA ASN A 94 7.10 18.84 17.27
C ASN A 94 7.58 19.28 18.68
N GLY A 95 7.35 20.54 19.00
CA GLY A 95 8.01 21.18 20.13
C GLY A 95 9.54 21.23 19.96
N ALA A 96 10.28 20.65 20.88
CA ALA A 96 11.76 20.60 20.81
C ALA A 96 12.32 19.41 20.03
N LYS A 97 11.47 18.46 19.62
CA LYS A 97 11.91 17.22 18.96
C LYS A 97 11.78 17.31 17.45
N VAL A 98 12.86 17.01 16.72
CA VAL A 98 12.80 16.80 15.26
C VAL A 98 12.04 15.49 14.98
N ILE A 99 10.99 15.59 14.18
CA ILE A 99 10.17 14.45 13.78
C ILE A 99 10.43 14.03 12.32
N GLN A 100 10.92 14.97 11.50
CA GLN A 100 11.25 14.71 10.10
C GLN A 100 12.36 15.67 9.63
N SER A 101 13.23 15.20 8.74
CA SER A 101 14.19 16.03 8.03
C SER A 101 14.12 15.74 6.53
N ILE A 102 14.22 16.77 5.70
CA ILE A 102 14.00 16.68 4.28
C ILE A 102 15.02 17.57 3.58
N SER A 103 15.74 17.00 2.60
CA SER A 103 16.67 17.77 1.76
C SER A 103 15.93 18.23 0.51
N LEU A 104 15.99 19.54 0.24
CA LEU A 104 15.51 20.13 -1.01
C LEU A 104 16.64 20.06 -2.04
N THR A 105 16.34 19.62 -3.23
CA THR A 105 17.28 19.53 -4.35
C THR A 105 16.87 20.46 -5.48
N ALA A 106 17.83 21.07 -6.15
CA ALA A 106 17.60 21.98 -7.28
C ALA A 106 17.39 21.21 -8.58
N GLU A 107 16.25 20.54 -8.73
CA GLU A 107 15.84 19.97 -10.02
C GLU A 107 14.51 20.61 -10.42
N ASN A 108 14.58 21.58 -11.35
CA ASN A 108 13.44 22.32 -11.93
C ASN A 108 12.75 23.38 -11.02
N ASN A 109 12.46 24.52 -11.60
CA ASN A 109 12.07 25.79 -11.00
C ASN A 109 10.88 25.80 -10.03
N ILE A 110 10.13 24.74 -9.88
CA ILE A 110 9.04 24.60 -8.88
C ILE A 110 9.05 23.15 -8.40
N GLN A 111 9.40 22.94 -7.16
CA GLN A 111 9.33 21.60 -6.56
C GLN A 111 8.29 21.58 -5.45
N SER A 112 7.48 20.54 -5.46
CA SER A 112 6.64 20.20 -4.34
C SER A 112 7.23 18.96 -3.66
N LEU A 113 7.56 19.09 -2.39
CA LEU A 113 8.02 17.98 -1.60
C LEU A 113 6.89 17.52 -0.69
N GLU A 114 6.62 16.23 -0.69
CA GLU A 114 5.63 15.62 0.19
C GLU A 114 6.31 14.72 1.22
N THR A 115 6.05 14.94 2.48
CA THR A 115 6.52 14.08 3.55
C THR A 115 5.45 13.82 4.58
N TRP A 116 5.60 12.72 5.32
CA TRP A 116 4.69 12.31 6.35
C TRP A 116 5.25 12.59 7.73
N PHE A 117 4.42 13.07 8.64
CA PHE A 117 4.76 13.13 10.04
C PHE A 117 3.53 12.87 10.90
N SER A 118 3.75 12.38 12.11
CA SER A 118 2.69 12.17 13.10
C SER A 118 2.84 13.18 14.22
N ARG A 119 1.76 13.91 14.53
CA ARG A 119 1.72 14.84 15.65
C ARG A 119 1.11 14.18 16.88
N LEU A 120 1.76 14.30 18.02
CA LEU A 120 1.29 13.73 19.28
C LEU A 120 0.73 14.75 20.26
N SER A 121 1.31 15.94 20.44
CA SER A 121 0.82 16.88 21.47
C SER A 121 1.22 18.37 21.35
N ASN A 122 2.31 18.70 20.66
CA ASN A 122 2.84 20.08 20.64
C ASN A 122 2.63 20.75 19.28
N PRO A 123 2.64 22.10 19.20
CA PRO A 123 2.56 22.79 17.92
C PRO A 123 3.74 22.39 17.03
N VAL A 124 3.50 22.32 15.72
CA VAL A 124 4.50 21.95 14.72
C VAL A 124 5.12 23.20 14.15
N SER A 125 6.44 23.24 14.04
CA SER A 125 7.18 24.29 13.33
C SER A 125 8.14 23.69 12.32
N CYS A 126 8.43 24.43 11.25
CA CYS A 126 9.42 24.05 10.26
C CYS A 126 10.64 24.95 10.38
N THR A 127 11.82 24.35 10.37
CA THR A 127 13.10 25.09 10.32
C THR A 127 13.78 24.77 9.01
N PHE A 128 14.11 25.79 8.27
CA PHE A 128 14.88 25.71 7.02
C PHE A 128 16.32 26.05 7.31
N LEU A 129 17.24 25.20 6.90
CA LEU A 129 18.68 25.42 6.97
C LEU A 129 19.25 25.36 5.56
N SER A 130 19.92 26.43 5.13
CA SER A 130 20.60 26.53 3.84
C SER A 130 22.09 26.80 4.02
N ASN A 131 22.92 26.12 3.25
CA ASN A 131 24.36 26.30 3.27
C ASN A 131 24.85 27.43 2.36
N ASN A 132 24.00 28.08 1.58
CA ASN A 132 24.35 29.08 0.59
C ASN A 132 23.62 30.40 0.79
N ALA A 133 24.30 31.48 0.36
CA ALA A 133 23.76 32.85 0.35
C ALA A 133 22.63 33.08 -0.68
N ALA A 134 22.34 32.10 -1.56
CA ALA A 134 21.22 32.19 -2.48
C ALA A 134 19.92 31.81 -1.75
N PRO A 135 18.96 32.74 -1.60
CA PRO A 135 17.74 32.48 -0.87
C PRO A 135 16.89 31.44 -1.60
N VAL A 136 16.50 30.39 -0.88
CA VAL A 136 15.38 29.54 -1.32
C VAL A 136 14.12 30.34 -1.11
N LYS A 137 13.38 30.61 -2.16
CA LYS A 137 12.06 31.23 -2.05
C LYS A 137 11.04 30.14 -1.78
N ILE A 138 10.40 30.22 -0.61
CA ILE A 138 9.33 29.31 -0.21
C ILE A 138 8.02 30.06 -0.42
N ASP A 139 7.19 29.55 -1.32
CA ASP A 139 5.92 30.20 -1.64
C ASP A 139 4.84 29.81 -0.64
N ASN A 140 4.79 28.53 -0.26
CA ASN A 140 3.70 28.03 0.56
C ASN A 140 4.10 26.73 1.26
N ILE A 141 3.65 26.56 2.50
CA ILE A 141 3.70 25.31 3.26
C ILE A 141 2.27 24.88 3.58
N VAL A 142 1.90 23.70 3.11
CA VAL A 142 0.57 23.13 3.35
C VAL A 142 0.71 21.87 4.19
N PHE A 143 -0.02 21.80 5.29
CA PHE A 143 -0.20 20.61 6.10
C PHE A 143 -1.58 20.02 5.79
N ARG A 144 -1.61 18.91 5.09
CA ARG A 144 -2.85 18.19 4.79
C ARG A 144 -3.01 17.03 5.74
N ARG A 145 -4.08 17.00 6.52
CA ARG A 145 -4.39 15.85 7.38
C ARG A 145 -4.78 14.65 6.52
N THR A 146 -4.21 13.49 6.84
CA THR A 146 -4.52 12.28 6.11
C THR A 146 -5.65 11.51 6.78
N ASP A 147 -6.52 10.96 5.96
CA ASP A 147 -7.68 10.20 6.41
C ASP A 147 -7.39 8.72 6.63
N TYR A 148 -6.10 8.32 6.57
CA TYR A 148 -5.73 6.91 6.70
C TYR A 148 -6.32 6.25 7.95
N ILE A 149 -6.47 7.00 9.05
CA ILE A 149 -7.04 6.49 10.30
C ILE A 149 -8.51 6.11 10.13
N TYR A 150 -9.26 6.86 9.31
CA TYR A 150 -10.66 6.58 9.00
C TYR A 150 -10.78 5.38 8.07
N TYR A 151 -9.89 5.25 7.08
CA TYR A 151 -9.82 4.06 6.24
C TYR A 151 -9.43 2.82 7.04
N MET A 152 -8.47 2.92 7.98
CA MET A 152 -8.13 1.82 8.89
C MET A 152 -9.33 1.44 9.76
N GLY A 153 -10.05 2.42 10.31
CA GLY A 153 -11.27 2.19 11.06
C GLY A 153 -12.33 1.48 10.23
N LEU A 154 -12.57 1.93 9.02
CA LEU A 154 -13.52 1.32 8.10
C LEU A 154 -13.13 -0.14 7.75
N ILE A 155 -11.87 -0.37 7.41
CA ILE A 155 -11.35 -1.73 7.12
C ILE A 155 -11.54 -2.64 8.34
N THR A 156 -11.23 -2.16 9.54
CA THR A 156 -11.40 -2.92 10.78
C THR A 156 -12.86 -3.29 11.00
N VAL A 157 -13.78 -2.34 10.79
CA VAL A 157 -15.23 -2.59 10.93
C VAL A 157 -15.72 -3.59 9.88
N ILE A 158 -15.26 -3.49 8.63
CA ILE A 158 -15.60 -4.45 7.57
C ILE A 158 -15.11 -5.86 7.93
N LEU A 159 -13.89 -5.98 8.46
CA LEU A 159 -13.37 -7.28 8.93
C LEU A 159 -14.20 -7.85 10.07
N LEU A 160 -14.55 -7.03 11.08
CA LEU A 160 -15.40 -7.43 12.19
C LEU A 160 -16.77 -7.87 11.69
N PHE A 161 -17.40 -7.11 10.80
CA PHE A 161 -18.68 -7.46 10.19
C PHE A 161 -18.63 -8.80 9.46
N THR A 162 -17.57 -9.03 8.69
CA THR A 162 -17.33 -10.31 8.00
C THR A 162 -17.23 -11.47 8.99
N ILE A 163 -16.47 -11.29 10.09
CA ILE A 163 -16.33 -12.29 11.15
C ILE A 163 -17.67 -12.55 11.83
N THR A 164 -18.41 -11.50 12.16
CA THR A 164 -19.72 -11.59 12.81
C THR A 164 -20.73 -12.33 11.92
N CYS A 165 -20.78 -12.00 10.62
CA CYS A 165 -21.62 -12.71 9.65
C CYS A 165 -21.24 -14.18 9.54
N PHE A 166 -19.94 -14.49 9.45
CA PHE A 166 -19.44 -15.87 9.37
C PHE A 166 -19.78 -16.68 10.63
N ALA A 167 -19.58 -16.08 11.82
CA ALA A 167 -19.97 -16.67 13.09
C ALA A 167 -21.49 -16.94 13.14
N GLY A 168 -22.31 -16.02 12.62
CA GLY A 168 -23.76 -16.21 12.49
C GLY A 168 -24.14 -17.36 11.55
N LEU A 169 -23.42 -17.53 10.45
CA LEU A 169 -23.62 -18.65 9.52
C LEU A 169 -23.27 -20.00 10.15
N ILE A 170 -22.19 -20.04 10.95
CA ILE A 170 -21.83 -21.25 11.73
C ILE A 170 -22.88 -21.56 12.79
N ASP A 171 -23.26 -20.57 13.58
CA ASP A 171 -24.24 -20.78 14.68
C ASP A 171 -25.66 -21.15 14.17
N SER A 172 -25.99 -20.68 12.96
CA SER A 172 -27.25 -21.07 12.28
C SER A 172 -27.18 -22.46 11.63
N GLY A 173 -26.04 -23.12 11.63
CA GLY A 173 -25.83 -24.43 11.00
C GLY A 173 -25.81 -24.39 9.46
N ARG A 174 -25.71 -23.19 8.85
CA ARG A 174 -25.56 -23.04 7.40
C ARG A 174 -24.15 -23.41 6.92
N ILE A 175 -23.15 -23.14 7.76
CA ILE A 175 -21.77 -23.54 7.57
C ILE A 175 -21.37 -24.37 8.79
N CYS A 176 -20.98 -25.62 8.58
CA CYS A 176 -20.56 -26.54 9.63
C CYS A 176 -19.14 -27.03 9.33
N PRO A 177 -18.09 -26.22 9.58
CA PRO A 177 -16.74 -26.65 9.30
C PRO A 177 -16.37 -27.82 10.20
N THR A 178 -15.82 -28.85 9.63
CA THR A 178 -15.26 -29.98 10.37
C THR A 178 -14.01 -29.54 11.14
N LYS A 179 -13.66 -30.27 12.20
CA LYS A 179 -12.40 -30.04 12.93
C LYS A 179 -11.19 -30.01 12.00
N GLU A 180 -11.21 -30.85 11.00
CA GLU A 180 -10.14 -30.94 10.01
C GLU A 180 -10.07 -29.76 9.05
N GLU A 181 -11.21 -29.19 8.63
CA GLU A 181 -11.28 -27.97 7.83
C GLU A 181 -10.80 -26.77 8.64
N THR A 182 -11.22 -26.67 9.89
CA THR A 182 -10.74 -25.63 10.82
C THR A 182 -9.22 -25.72 11.02
N ALA A 183 -8.70 -26.92 11.27
CA ALA A 183 -7.24 -27.10 11.41
C ALA A 183 -6.49 -26.74 10.12
N THR A 184 -7.04 -27.09 8.94
CA THR A 184 -6.48 -26.71 7.65
C THR A 184 -6.44 -25.18 7.47
N ALA A 185 -7.52 -24.50 7.78
CA ALA A 185 -7.58 -23.04 7.70
C ALA A 185 -6.55 -22.36 8.62
N LEU A 186 -6.42 -22.85 9.87
CA LEU A 186 -5.43 -22.35 10.83
C LEU A 186 -4.00 -22.59 10.35
N LEU A 187 -3.71 -23.73 9.73
CA LEU A 187 -2.38 -24.00 9.16
C LEU A 187 -2.07 -23.07 7.98
N LEU A 188 -3.03 -22.82 7.08
CA LEU A 188 -2.84 -21.88 5.97
C LEU A 188 -2.60 -20.45 6.48
N VAL A 189 -3.40 -19.99 7.45
CA VAL A 189 -3.18 -18.69 8.09
C VAL A 189 -1.81 -18.62 8.76
N GLY A 190 -1.40 -19.68 9.46
CA GLY A 190 -0.06 -19.78 10.05
C GLY A 190 1.05 -19.66 9.01
N MET A 191 0.93 -20.35 7.88
CA MET A 191 1.90 -20.25 6.77
C MET A 191 1.98 -18.81 6.22
N ILE A 192 0.85 -18.15 6.03
CA ILE A 192 0.80 -16.76 5.55
C ILE A 192 1.50 -15.83 6.54
N ILE A 193 1.16 -15.93 7.83
CA ILE A 193 1.75 -15.06 8.87
C ILE A 193 3.27 -15.28 8.96
N ILE A 194 3.71 -16.53 9.01
CA ILE A 194 5.13 -16.88 9.14
C ILE A 194 5.92 -16.42 7.90
N SER A 195 5.38 -16.63 6.69
CA SER A 195 6.05 -16.17 5.46
C SER A 195 6.18 -14.66 5.38
N CYS A 196 5.30 -13.91 6.05
CA CYS A 196 5.28 -12.46 6.04
C CYS A 196 6.02 -11.81 7.24
N ILE A 197 6.67 -12.61 8.11
CA ILE A 197 7.47 -12.06 9.24
C ILE A 197 8.46 -10.97 8.80
N PRO A 198 9.19 -11.09 7.66
CA PRO A 198 10.10 -10.04 7.22
C PRO A 198 9.45 -8.69 6.93
N LEU A 199 8.11 -8.62 6.78
CA LEU A 199 7.39 -7.37 6.55
C LEU A 199 7.12 -6.57 7.82
N TYR A 200 7.29 -7.14 9.01
CA TYR A 200 6.97 -6.50 10.31
C TYR A 200 8.01 -5.49 10.80
N ASN A 201 9.07 -5.24 10.05
CA ASN A 201 10.05 -4.20 10.40
C ASN A 201 9.61 -2.80 9.91
N ASP A 202 10.26 -1.75 10.40
CA ASP A 202 9.95 -0.36 10.04
C ASP A 202 10.67 0.12 8.78
N VAL A 203 11.36 -0.76 8.06
CA VAL A 203 12.12 -0.43 6.86
C VAL A 203 11.65 -1.25 5.66
N ILE A 204 11.87 -0.75 4.45
CA ILE A 204 11.83 -1.53 3.22
C ILE A 204 13.26 -1.97 2.92
N TYR A 205 13.50 -3.28 2.88
CA TYR A 205 14.76 -3.77 2.33
C TYR A 205 14.76 -3.53 0.82
N LEU A 206 15.73 -2.75 0.36
CA LEU A 206 15.88 -2.47 -1.05
C LEU A 206 16.50 -3.68 -1.73
N GLY A 207 15.66 -4.53 -2.30
CA GLY A 207 16.07 -5.55 -3.25
C GLY A 207 16.37 -4.95 -4.63
N HIS A 208 16.81 -5.78 -5.57
CA HIS A 208 17.23 -5.30 -6.89
C HIS A 208 16.13 -4.51 -7.62
N ASP A 209 14.87 -4.97 -7.53
CA ASP A 209 13.73 -4.40 -8.26
C ASP A 209 12.82 -3.51 -7.39
N SER A 210 13.14 -3.37 -6.09
CA SER A 210 12.29 -2.65 -5.14
C SER A 210 12.00 -1.22 -5.58
N ARG A 211 13.05 -0.47 -5.95
CA ARG A 211 12.91 0.93 -6.36
C ARG A 211 12.02 1.06 -7.58
N PHE A 212 12.23 0.21 -8.57
CA PHE A 212 11.42 0.19 -9.78
C PHE A 212 9.93 0.00 -9.47
N HIS A 213 9.58 -0.94 -8.59
CA HIS A 213 8.18 -1.19 -8.22
C HIS A 213 7.59 -0.10 -7.34
N LEU A 214 8.37 0.49 -6.44
CA LEU A 214 7.93 1.65 -5.65
C LEU A 214 7.64 2.86 -6.54
N ASP A 215 8.52 3.14 -7.51
CA ASP A 215 8.34 4.22 -8.47
C ASP A 215 7.10 3.98 -9.35
N ARG A 216 6.81 2.74 -9.73
CA ARG A 216 5.57 2.38 -10.46
C ARG A 216 4.31 2.66 -9.62
N ILE A 217 4.30 2.31 -8.34
CA ILE A 217 3.16 2.58 -7.45
C ILE A 217 2.91 4.08 -7.35
N GLU A 218 3.95 4.89 -7.11
CA GLU A 218 3.81 6.35 -7.09
C GLU A 218 3.45 6.90 -8.47
N GLY A 219 4.01 6.35 -9.56
CA GLY A 219 3.68 6.73 -10.93
C GLY A 219 2.20 6.51 -11.26
N ILE A 220 1.61 5.38 -10.85
CA ILE A 220 0.17 5.12 -11.01
C ILE A 220 -0.63 6.12 -10.18
N LYS A 221 -0.28 6.34 -8.92
CA LYS A 221 -0.94 7.33 -8.05
C LYS A 221 -0.96 8.71 -8.71
N GLU A 222 0.17 9.20 -9.19
CA GLU A 222 0.28 10.52 -9.83
C GLU A 222 -0.47 10.58 -11.17
N GLY A 223 -0.42 9.49 -11.95
CA GLY A 223 -1.23 9.37 -13.17
C GLY A 223 -2.72 9.49 -12.90
N LEU A 224 -3.22 8.80 -11.86
CA LEU A 224 -4.62 8.89 -11.43
C LEU A 224 -4.99 10.32 -10.96
N LEU A 225 -4.10 10.97 -10.19
CA LEU A 225 -4.31 12.36 -9.77
C LEU A 225 -4.33 13.35 -10.94
N SER A 226 -3.60 13.06 -12.01
CA SER A 226 -3.64 13.85 -13.26
C SER A 226 -4.83 13.53 -14.17
N GLY A 227 -5.72 12.62 -13.76
CA GLY A 227 -6.92 12.23 -14.50
C GLY A 227 -6.70 11.16 -15.57
N GLN A 228 -5.54 10.48 -15.59
CA GLN A 228 -5.31 9.36 -16.50
C GLN A 228 -5.92 8.07 -15.95
N PHE A 229 -6.72 7.37 -16.76
CA PHE A 229 -7.17 6.01 -16.49
C PHE A 229 -7.51 5.29 -17.81
N PRO A 230 -6.90 4.13 -18.11
CA PRO A 230 -5.73 3.57 -17.40
C PRO A 230 -4.50 4.48 -17.54
N VAL A 231 -3.59 4.40 -16.55
CA VAL A 231 -2.35 5.17 -16.54
C VAL A 231 -1.39 4.56 -17.57
N SER A 232 -1.06 5.34 -18.59
CA SER A 232 -0.17 4.89 -19.69
C SER A 232 1.25 5.44 -19.56
N ILE A 233 1.41 6.55 -18.84
CA ILE A 233 2.69 7.22 -18.61
C ILE A 233 2.75 7.64 -17.14
N TYR A 234 3.84 7.32 -16.46
CA TYR A 234 4.11 7.80 -15.11
C TYR A 234 4.68 9.21 -15.17
N PRO A 235 3.93 10.27 -14.81
CA PRO A 235 4.25 11.63 -15.21
C PRO A 235 5.51 12.21 -14.57
N LEU A 236 5.83 11.81 -13.32
CA LEU A 236 6.92 12.42 -12.55
C LEU A 236 8.25 11.66 -12.63
N ILE A 237 8.28 10.50 -13.29
CA ILE A 237 9.51 9.72 -13.44
C ILE A 237 10.42 10.35 -14.49
N ASN A 238 11.75 10.13 -14.38
CA ASN A 238 12.76 10.70 -15.27
C ASN A 238 12.74 12.25 -15.25
N SER A 239 12.76 12.84 -14.08
CA SER A 239 12.78 14.32 -13.91
C SER A 239 11.59 15.02 -14.60
N GLY A 240 10.43 14.37 -14.62
CA GLY A 240 9.20 14.93 -15.21
C GLY A 240 9.01 14.68 -16.71
N TYR A 241 9.97 14.02 -17.39
CA TYR A 241 9.79 13.61 -18.79
C TYR A 241 8.79 12.48 -18.96
N GLY A 242 8.49 11.76 -17.87
CA GLY A 242 7.60 10.63 -17.86
C GLY A 242 8.26 9.31 -18.22
N TYR A 243 7.55 8.22 -17.95
CA TYR A 243 8.00 6.87 -18.24
C TYR A 243 6.84 5.98 -18.67
N ALA A 244 6.92 5.45 -19.88
CA ALA A 244 5.84 4.72 -20.53
C ALA A 244 5.86 3.20 -20.25
N THR A 245 6.38 2.78 -19.09
CA THR A 245 6.43 1.36 -18.68
C THR A 245 5.09 0.65 -18.77
N PRO A 246 3.93 1.27 -18.39
CA PRO A 246 2.63 0.59 -18.44
C PRO A 246 2.23 0.05 -19.81
N LEU A 247 2.78 0.63 -20.87
CA LEU A 247 2.51 0.16 -22.25
C LEU A 247 3.19 -1.18 -22.57
N PHE A 248 4.21 -1.57 -21.80
CA PHE A 248 5.05 -2.74 -22.08
C PHE A 248 5.08 -3.75 -20.94
N TYR A 249 4.63 -3.37 -19.77
CA TYR A 249 4.70 -4.19 -18.55
C TYR A 249 3.40 -4.05 -17.76
N GLY A 250 2.68 -5.16 -17.58
CA GLY A 250 1.41 -5.18 -16.86
C GLY A 250 1.52 -4.58 -15.46
N ASP A 251 0.57 -3.74 -15.10
CA ASP A 251 0.55 -3.04 -13.82
C ASP A 251 -0.82 -3.05 -13.12
N ALA A 252 -1.77 -3.81 -13.65
CA ALA A 252 -3.13 -3.86 -13.12
C ALA A 252 -3.19 -4.12 -11.61
N PHE A 253 -2.35 -5.00 -11.09
CA PHE A 253 -2.33 -5.30 -9.65
C PHE A 253 -1.66 -4.20 -8.82
N LEU A 254 -0.80 -3.38 -9.40
CA LEU A 254 -0.17 -2.25 -8.71
C LEU A 254 -1.15 -1.09 -8.45
N TYR A 255 -2.32 -1.09 -9.09
CA TYR A 255 -3.38 -0.16 -8.72
C TYR A 255 -3.86 -0.37 -7.27
N ILE A 256 -3.76 -1.58 -6.72
CA ILE A 256 -4.13 -1.86 -5.32
C ILE A 256 -3.28 -1.00 -4.36
N PRO A 257 -1.94 -1.12 -4.33
CA PRO A 257 -1.13 -0.27 -3.46
C PRO A 257 -1.16 1.21 -3.86
N ALA A 258 -1.36 1.55 -5.15
CA ALA A 258 -1.51 2.94 -5.59
C ALA A 258 -2.79 3.59 -5.05
N VAL A 259 -3.92 2.88 -5.05
CA VAL A 259 -5.17 3.35 -4.43
C VAL A 259 -5.00 3.47 -2.91
N MET A 260 -4.28 2.55 -2.26
CA MET A 260 -3.94 2.71 -0.84
C MET A 260 -3.14 3.99 -0.60
N ARG A 261 -2.23 4.36 -1.51
CA ARG A 261 -1.53 5.65 -1.46
C ARG A 261 -2.49 6.84 -1.55
N LEU A 262 -3.47 6.79 -2.45
CA LEU A 262 -4.51 7.81 -2.56
C LEU A 262 -5.37 7.91 -1.28
N MET A 263 -5.59 6.78 -0.61
CA MET A 263 -6.29 6.74 0.69
C MET A 263 -5.45 7.30 1.84
N GLY A 264 -4.19 7.70 1.59
CA GLY A 264 -3.33 8.29 2.59
C GLY A 264 -2.44 7.31 3.36
N PHE A 265 -2.33 6.06 2.95
CA PHE A 265 -1.35 5.13 3.50
C PHE A 265 0.07 5.48 3.01
N THR A 266 1.10 5.17 3.82
CA THR A 266 2.48 5.35 3.37
C THR A 266 2.83 4.40 2.24
N LEU A 267 3.78 4.76 1.40
CA LEU A 267 4.31 3.91 0.34
C LEU A 267 4.81 2.57 0.90
N GLN A 268 5.56 2.64 2.02
CA GLN A 268 6.05 1.47 2.74
C GLN A 268 4.91 0.53 3.17
N PHE A 269 3.86 1.06 3.79
CA PHE A 269 2.72 0.25 4.23
C PHE A 269 1.98 -0.36 3.03
N SER A 270 1.70 0.44 2.00
CA SER A 270 0.99 -0.01 0.79
C SER A 270 1.74 -1.13 0.07
N PHE A 271 3.06 -0.99 -0.06
CA PHE A 271 3.93 -2.00 -0.65
C PHE A 271 3.94 -3.31 0.15
N LYS A 272 4.14 -3.23 1.47
CA LYS A 272 4.14 -4.41 2.36
C LYS A 272 2.78 -5.10 2.43
N ALA A 273 1.70 -4.33 2.50
CA ALA A 273 0.34 -4.86 2.47
C ALA A 273 0.06 -5.60 1.15
N PHE A 274 0.56 -5.07 0.04
CA PHE A 274 0.44 -5.74 -1.25
C PHE A 274 1.20 -7.07 -1.29
N ILE A 275 2.44 -7.12 -0.81
CA ILE A 275 3.19 -8.38 -0.69
C ILE A 275 2.45 -9.38 0.20
N PHE A 276 1.89 -8.93 1.33
CA PHE A 276 1.08 -9.78 2.20
C PHE A 276 -0.13 -10.38 1.44
N MET A 277 -0.85 -9.56 0.66
CA MET A 277 -2.00 -10.02 -0.14
C MET A 277 -1.59 -11.03 -1.20
N ILE A 278 -0.46 -10.81 -1.88
CA ILE A 278 0.08 -11.75 -2.89
C ILE A 278 0.44 -13.09 -2.23
N ASN A 279 1.14 -13.07 -1.10
CA ASN A 279 1.51 -14.30 -0.39
C ASN A 279 0.27 -15.05 0.09
N ALA A 280 -0.72 -14.35 0.64
CA ALA A 280 -1.98 -14.96 1.05
C ALA A 280 -2.72 -15.60 -0.13
N PHE A 281 -2.84 -14.89 -1.24
CA PHE A 281 -3.44 -15.39 -2.47
C PHE A 281 -2.71 -16.65 -2.97
N SER A 282 -1.39 -16.60 -3.04
CA SER A 282 -0.57 -17.71 -3.54
C SER A 282 -0.69 -18.95 -2.67
N VAL A 283 -0.62 -18.83 -1.34
CA VAL A 283 -0.79 -19.96 -0.41
C VAL A 283 -2.14 -20.64 -0.62
N ILE A 284 -3.20 -19.82 -0.71
CA ILE A 284 -4.57 -20.33 -0.89
C ILE A 284 -4.73 -20.98 -2.26
N ALA A 285 -4.24 -20.35 -3.32
CA ALA A 285 -4.34 -20.84 -4.68
C ALA A 285 -3.58 -22.15 -4.88
N PHE A 286 -2.35 -22.25 -4.39
CA PHE A 286 -1.56 -23.50 -4.42
C PHE A 286 -2.20 -24.62 -3.60
N TYR A 287 -2.72 -24.30 -2.40
CA TYR A 287 -3.45 -25.30 -1.61
C TYR A 287 -4.62 -25.91 -2.39
N PHE A 288 -5.47 -25.07 -2.96
CA PHE A 288 -6.63 -25.56 -3.71
C PHE A 288 -6.26 -26.28 -4.99
N CYS A 289 -5.24 -25.82 -5.69
CA CYS A 289 -4.72 -26.46 -6.89
C CYS A 289 -4.25 -27.90 -6.60
N VAL A 290 -3.32 -28.07 -5.67
CA VAL A 290 -2.76 -29.38 -5.34
C VAL A 290 -3.82 -30.29 -4.71
N LYS A 291 -4.67 -29.75 -3.82
CA LYS A 291 -5.80 -30.51 -3.25
C LYS A 291 -6.74 -31.01 -4.34
N LYS A 292 -7.05 -30.19 -5.35
CA LYS A 292 -7.96 -30.57 -6.45
C LYS A 292 -7.36 -31.67 -7.30
N ILE A 293 -6.08 -31.59 -7.67
CA ILE A 293 -5.40 -32.56 -8.52
C ILE A 293 -5.21 -33.90 -7.80
N THR A 294 -4.80 -33.86 -6.53
CA THR A 294 -4.50 -35.06 -5.74
C THR A 294 -5.70 -35.64 -5.01
N CYS A 295 -6.84 -34.96 -5.02
CA CYS A 295 -8.02 -35.26 -4.21
C CYS A 295 -7.69 -35.44 -2.70
N ASN A 296 -6.59 -34.84 -2.23
CA ASN A 296 -6.10 -35.03 -0.86
C ASN A 296 -5.69 -33.69 -0.21
N ARG A 297 -6.32 -33.39 0.92
CA ARG A 297 -6.07 -32.17 1.69
C ARG A 297 -4.63 -32.07 2.23
N LYS A 298 -4.05 -33.18 2.68
CA LYS A 298 -2.68 -33.21 3.22
C LYS A 298 -1.65 -32.85 2.16
N TYR A 299 -1.86 -33.35 0.94
CA TYR A 299 -1.00 -32.97 -0.19
C TYR A 299 -1.22 -31.50 -0.59
N GLY A 300 -2.46 -30.97 -0.50
CA GLY A 300 -2.72 -29.56 -0.68
C GLY A 300 -1.93 -28.68 0.30
N LEU A 301 -1.95 -29.04 1.60
CA LEU A 301 -1.14 -28.34 2.62
C LEU A 301 0.35 -28.45 2.36
N LEU A 302 0.84 -29.63 1.99
CA LEU A 302 2.24 -29.83 1.66
C LEU A 302 2.66 -29.00 0.45
N GLY A 303 1.84 -28.95 -0.60
CA GLY A 303 2.11 -28.15 -1.79
C GLY A 303 2.18 -26.65 -1.48
N ALA A 304 1.23 -26.12 -0.72
CA ALA A 304 1.26 -24.74 -0.27
C ALA A 304 2.49 -24.43 0.58
N PHE A 305 2.86 -25.32 1.51
CA PHE A 305 4.04 -25.21 2.34
C PHE A 305 5.33 -25.18 1.51
N LEU A 306 5.53 -26.15 0.64
CA LEU A 306 6.73 -26.24 -0.20
C LEU A 306 6.86 -25.02 -1.12
N PHE A 307 5.76 -24.52 -1.63
CA PHE A 307 5.77 -23.30 -2.45
C PHE A 307 6.18 -22.09 -1.65
N ILE A 308 5.43 -21.72 -0.58
CA ILE A 308 5.62 -20.46 0.12
C ILE A 308 6.95 -20.39 0.87
N PHE A 309 7.47 -21.53 1.36
CA PHE A 309 8.75 -21.63 2.07
C PHE A 309 9.91 -22.08 1.17
N SER A 310 9.72 -22.12 -0.15
CA SER A 310 10.84 -22.37 -1.06
C SER A 310 11.88 -21.26 -0.99
N THR A 311 13.14 -21.61 -1.09
CA THR A 311 14.25 -20.63 -1.11
C THR A 311 14.09 -19.65 -2.25
N TYR A 312 13.58 -20.09 -3.40
CA TYR A 312 13.36 -19.23 -4.54
C TYR A 312 12.29 -18.17 -4.24
N HIS A 313 11.13 -18.57 -3.69
CA HIS A 313 10.06 -17.64 -3.34
C HIS A 313 10.53 -16.57 -2.35
N PHE A 314 11.29 -16.97 -1.31
CA PHE A 314 11.85 -16.03 -0.33
C PHE A 314 12.88 -15.09 -0.95
N SER A 315 13.77 -15.62 -1.79
CA SER A 315 14.77 -14.80 -2.48
C SER A 315 14.11 -13.81 -3.43
N ASP A 316 13.08 -14.24 -4.17
CA ASP A 316 12.36 -13.41 -5.12
C ASP A 316 11.53 -12.33 -4.43
N THR A 317 10.89 -12.68 -3.30
CA THR A 317 10.05 -11.75 -2.54
C THR A 317 10.87 -10.72 -1.77
N TYR A 318 11.90 -11.16 -1.04
CA TYR A 318 12.59 -10.32 -0.05
C TYR A 318 14.01 -9.93 -0.46
N GLY A 319 14.67 -10.72 -1.30
CA GLY A 319 16.00 -10.41 -1.83
C GLY A 319 15.96 -9.58 -3.10
N ARG A 320 15.18 -10.01 -4.09
CA ARG A 320 14.99 -9.27 -5.36
C ARG A 320 13.89 -8.24 -5.29
N ALA A 321 12.82 -8.55 -4.56
CA ALA A 321 11.56 -7.81 -4.53
C ALA A 321 10.92 -7.69 -5.93
N SER A 322 10.91 -8.80 -6.67
CA SER A 322 10.36 -8.91 -8.02
C SER A 322 8.83 -9.08 -7.98
N ILE A 323 8.14 -7.98 -7.68
CA ILE A 323 6.69 -7.95 -7.42
C ILE A 323 5.88 -8.54 -8.58
N GLY A 324 6.30 -8.29 -9.82
CA GLY A 324 5.61 -8.84 -11.00
C GLY A 324 5.66 -10.37 -11.01
N GLU A 325 6.84 -10.95 -10.79
CA GLU A 325 7.07 -12.40 -10.81
C GLU A 325 6.32 -13.11 -9.68
N ILE A 326 6.44 -12.62 -8.43
CA ILE A 326 5.75 -13.25 -7.29
C ILE A 326 4.22 -13.15 -7.42
N THR A 327 3.69 -12.10 -8.06
CA THR A 327 2.26 -11.98 -8.36
C THR A 327 1.83 -13.03 -9.39
N ALA A 328 2.61 -13.20 -10.47
CA ALA A 328 2.34 -14.19 -11.52
C ALA A 328 2.26 -15.62 -10.97
N TRP A 329 3.08 -15.96 -9.98
CA TRP A 329 3.15 -17.33 -9.42
C TRP A 329 1.84 -17.79 -8.80
N GLY A 330 1.12 -16.93 -8.10
CA GLY A 330 -0.21 -17.25 -7.59
C GLY A 330 -1.16 -17.66 -8.71
N PHE A 331 -1.09 -17.00 -9.86
CA PHE A 331 -1.92 -17.26 -11.02
C PHE A 331 -1.53 -18.52 -11.80
N PHE A 332 -0.28 -18.98 -11.74
CA PHE A 332 0.12 -20.27 -12.33
C PHE A 332 -0.71 -21.43 -11.77
N SER A 333 -0.99 -21.43 -10.49
CA SER A 333 -1.82 -22.46 -9.88
C SER A 333 -3.24 -22.50 -10.45
N LEU A 334 -3.79 -21.34 -10.85
CA LEU A 334 -5.11 -21.27 -11.50
C LEU A 334 -5.06 -21.81 -12.93
N ILE A 335 -3.97 -21.53 -13.67
CA ILE A 335 -3.78 -22.09 -15.00
C ILE A 335 -3.71 -23.61 -14.90
N VAL A 336 -2.87 -24.14 -14.01
CA VAL A 336 -2.68 -25.59 -13.84
C VAL A 336 -3.99 -26.28 -13.45
N VAL A 337 -4.70 -25.79 -12.46
CA VAL A 337 -5.98 -26.40 -12.03
C VAL A 337 -7.07 -26.25 -13.08
N GLY A 338 -7.08 -25.13 -13.80
CA GLY A 338 -8.04 -24.88 -14.86
C GLY A 338 -7.86 -25.83 -16.04
N LEU A 339 -6.62 -26.00 -16.51
CA LEU A 339 -6.28 -26.96 -17.55
C LEU A 339 -6.55 -28.40 -17.08
N TRP A 340 -6.16 -28.74 -15.84
CA TRP A 340 -6.49 -30.04 -15.25
C TRP A 340 -7.98 -30.33 -15.31
N ASN A 341 -8.84 -29.37 -14.96
CA ASN A 341 -10.28 -29.55 -15.03
C ASN A 341 -10.77 -29.78 -16.48
N ILE A 342 -10.26 -29.03 -17.44
CA ILE A 342 -10.63 -29.19 -18.86
C ILE A 342 -10.27 -30.58 -19.38
N TYR A 343 -9.09 -31.11 -19.02
CA TYR A 343 -8.63 -32.41 -19.51
C TYR A 343 -9.23 -33.62 -18.77
N THR A 344 -9.71 -33.45 -17.54
CA THR A 344 -10.19 -34.55 -16.70
C THR A 344 -11.69 -34.61 -16.48
N MET A 345 -12.41 -33.50 -16.76
CA MET A 345 -13.87 -33.46 -16.59
C MET A 345 -14.57 -34.08 -17.80
N ASP A 346 -15.68 -34.74 -17.54
CA ASP A 346 -16.54 -35.29 -18.60
C ASP A 346 -17.16 -34.10 -19.40
N VAL A 347 -17.09 -34.20 -20.71
CA VAL A 347 -17.62 -33.21 -21.68
C VAL A 347 -19.14 -33.06 -21.53
N ASP A 348 -19.84 -34.12 -21.14
CA ASP A 348 -21.28 -34.12 -20.93
C ASP A 348 -21.70 -33.48 -19.59
N ASP A 349 -20.78 -33.19 -18.68
CA ASP A 349 -21.05 -32.45 -17.44
C ASP A 349 -21.44 -31.01 -17.78
N LYS A 350 -22.60 -30.56 -17.33
CA LYS A 350 -23.09 -29.18 -17.53
C LYS A 350 -22.08 -28.11 -17.09
N ARG A 351 -21.19 -28.41 -16.16
CA ARG A 351 -20.15 -27.50 -15.67
C ARG A 351 -18.98 -27.39 -16.63
N TYR A 352 -18.81 -28.32 -17.57
CA TYR A 352 -17.70 -28.32 -18.52
C TYR A 352 -17.65 -27.03 -19.35
N SER A 353 -18.79 -26.52 -19.77
CA SER A 353 -18.90 -25.30 -20.56
C SER A 353 -18.32 -24.04 -19.91
N HIS A 354 -18.06 -24.07 -18.60
CA HIS A 354 -17.51 -22.93 -17.82
C HIS A 354 -16.06 -23.18 -17.34
N GLN A 355 -15.45 -24.33 -17.66
CA GLN A 355 -14.10 -24.67 -17.15
C GLN A 355 -12.99 -23.77 -17.73
N TRP A 356 -13.22 -23.12 -18.85
CA TRP A 356 -12.28 -22.15 -19.44
C TRP A 356 -12.10 -20.89 -18.61
N ILE A 357 -13.04 -20.55 -17.71
CA ILE A 357 -12.98 -19.33 -16.90
C ILE A 357 -11.77 -19.32 -15.97
N VAL A 358 -11.46 -20.45 -15.32
CA VAL A 358 -10.36 -20.55 -14.35
C VAL A 358 -9.00 -20.31 -15.01
N PRO A 359 -8.63 -21.05 -16.10
CA PRO A 359 -7.36 -20.78 -16.77
C PRO A 359 -7.32 -19.42 -17.45
N MET A 360 -8.46 -18.87 -17.94
CA MET A 360 -8.53 -17.52 -18.45
C MET A 360 -8.13 -16.48 -17.39
N ILE A 361 -8.68 -16.58 -16.17
CA ILE A 361 -8.29 -15.71 -15.05
C ILE A 361 -6.80 -15.90 -14.73
N GLY A 362 -6.32 -17.15 -14.75
CA GLY A 362 -4.91 -17.44 -14.52
C GLY A 362 -4.00 -16.77 -15.56
N TYR A 363 -4.28 -16.95 -16.86
CA TYR A 363 -3.49 -16.34 -17.94
C TYR A 363 -3.56 -14.80 -17.88
N THR A 364 -4.75 -14.22 -17.71
CA THR A 364 -4.89 -12.77 -17.56
C THR A 364 -4.07 -12.25 -16.38
N GLY A 365 -4.11 -12.96 -15.24
CA GLY A 365 -3.34 -12.59 -14.07
C GLY A 365 -1.83 -12.63 -14.31
N VAL A 366 -1.32 -13.60 -15.05
CA VAL A 366 0.10 -13.67 -15.41
C VAL A 366 0.48 -12.54 -16.38
N ILE A 367 -0.31 -12.30 -17.42
CA ILE A 367 -0.08 -11.24 -18.42
C ILE A 367 0.01 -9.86 -17.73
N GLU A 368 -0.92 -9.59 -16.84
CA GLU A 368 -0.99 -8.32 -16.10
C GLU A 368 -0.01 -8.20 -14.93
N SER A 369 0.80 -9.24 -14.69
CA SER A 369 1.80 -9.25 -13.62
C SER A 369 3.22 -9.18 -14.14
N HIS A 370 3.61 -10.10 -15.06
CA HIS A 370 5.01 -10.29 -15.43
C HIS A 370 5.17 -10.84 -16.84
N ILE A 371 5.81 -10.05 -17.71
CA ILE A 371 5.91 -10.35 -19.14
C ILE A 371 6.71 -11.64 -19.43
N ILE A 372 7.84 -11.83 -18.74
CA ILE A 372 8.68 -13.04 -18.94
C ILE A 372 7.93 -14.30 -18.50
N SER A 373 7.19 -14.22 -17.38
CA SER A 373 6.35 -15.34 -16.94
C SER A 373 5.23 -15.64 -17.94
N THR A 374 4.73 -14.61 -18.64
CA THR A 374 3.73 -14.79 -19.71
C THR A 374 4.28 -15.61 -20.85
N GLU A 375 5.50 -15.30 -21.30
CA GLU A 375 6.18 -16.06 -22.36
C GLU A 375 6.40 -17.51 -21.93
N LEU A 376 6.89 -17.74 -20.71
CA LEU A 376 7.14 -19.09 -20.17
C LEU A 376 5.87 -19.95 -20.07
N VAL A 377 4.72 -19.35 -19.77
CA VAL A 377 3.44 -20.09 -19.64
C VAL A 377 2.77 -20.30 -20.99
N ALA A 378 3.07 -19.46 -22.00
CA ALA A 378 2.56 -19.62 -23.35
C ALA A 378 3.26 -20.75 -24.15
N MET A 379 4.46 -21.19 -23.73
CA MET A 379 5.21 -22.31 -24.30
C MET A 379 4.74 -23.65 -23.75
#